data_e0e7ae9c1d8e37f53f0cb1cfb7709b71
#
_entry.id   e0e7ae9c1d8e37f53f0cb1cfb7709b71
#
_cell.length_a   1.000
_cell.length_b   1.000
_cell.length_c   1.000
_cell.angle_alpha   90.00
_cell.angle_beta   90.00
_cell.angle_gamma   90.00
#
_symmetry.space_group_name_H-M   'P 1'
#
loop_
_entity.id
_entity.type
_entity.pdbx_description
1 polymer ?
#
loop_
_entity_poly.entity_id
_entity_poly.type
_entity_poly.pdbx_seq_one_letter_code
_entity_poly.pdbx_strand_id
1 'polypeptide(L)'
;MIGSFKHRGLKRYFKEDDSRKLPADMIRRIRAILTRLAAAERIEEMDVHEYKLHELKGARKGFWSVTVRANWRITFRWEDGFALDVNFEDYH
;
A
#
# COMPACT_ATOMS: atom_id res chain seq x y z
N MET A 1 -6.78 -6.08 -6.44
CA MET A 1 -6.14 -7.27 -5.84
C MET A 1 -4.64 -7.05 -5.69
N ILE A 2 -4.00 -7.80 -4.79
CA ILE A 2 -2.54 -7.66 -4.60
C ILE A 2 -1.84 -8.78 -5.36
N GLY A 3 -0.96 -8.39 -6.28
CA GLY A 3 -0.21 -9.35 -7.11
C GLY A 3 1.18 -9.65 -6.58
N SER A 4 1.85 -8.67 -5.98
CA SER A 4 3.19 -8.88 -5.44
C SER A 4 3.53 -7.85 -4.38
N PHE A 5 4.50 -8.18 -3.54
CA PHE A 5 5.02 -7.30 -2.50
C PHE A 5 6.50 -7.05 -2.72
N LYS A 6 6.91 -5.82 -2.52
CA LYS A 6 8.33 -5.47 -2.43
C LYS A 6 8.80 -5.51 -0.98
N HIS A 7 7.95 -5.09 -0.04
CA HIS A 7 8.30 -5.02 1.38
C HIS A 7 8.00 -6.36 2.05
N ARG A 8 9.03 -7.01 2.57
CA ARG A 8 8.89 -8.32 3.20
C ARG A 8 7.97 -8.31 4.42
N GLY A 9 8.05 -7.26 5.23
CA GLY A 9 7.21 -7.14 6.42
C GLY A 9 5.74 -7.03 6.10
N LEU A 10 5.39 -6.31 5.02
CA LEU A 10 4.00 -6.24 4.56
C LEU A 10 3.52 -7.61 4.08
N LYS A 11 4.35 -8.30 3.31
CA LYS A 11 4.01 -9.62 2.79
C LYS A 11 3.76 -10.60 3.93
N ARG A 12 4.64 -10.60 4.93
CA ARG A 12 4.52 -11.50 6.08
C ARG A 12 3.24 -11.17 6.87
N TYR A 13 2.96 -9.90 7.06
CA TYR A 13 1.76 -9.50 7.75
C TYR A 13 0.50 -9.93 6.99
N PHE A 14 0.48 -9.68 5.68
CA PHE A 14 -0.68 -10.02 4.86
C PHE A 14 -0.94 -11.52 4.78
N LYS A 15 0.11 -12.30 4.63
CA LYS A 15 -0.01 -13.75 4.41
C LYS A 15 -0.03 -14.56 5.70
N GLU A 16 0.65 -14.11 6.75
CA GLU A 16 0.85 -14.88 7.97
C GLU A 16 0.35 -14.17 9.23
N ASP A 17 -0.25 -12.98 9.08
CA ASP A 17 -0.71 -12.16 10.20
C ASP A 17 0.42 -11.84 11.19
N ASP A 18 1.66 -11.77 10.70
CA ASP A 18 2.84 -11.49 11.52
C ASP A 18 3.27 -10.04 11.29
N SER A 19 2.97 -9.18 12.26
CA SER A 19 3.21 -7.73 12.17
C SER A 19 4.53 -7.28 12.78
N ARG A 20 5.40 -8.20 13.18
CA ARG A 20 6.62 -7.85 13.92
C ARG A 20 7.58 -6.92 13.18
N LYS A 21 7.51 -6.88 11.85
CA LYS A 21 8.38 -6.04 11.03
C LYS A 21 7.78 -4.67 10.73
N LEU A 22 6.63 -4.35 11.33
CA LEU A 22 5.92 -3.10 11.06
C LEU A 22 5.76 -2.29 12.34
N PRO A 23 5.70 -0.93 12.24
CA PRO A 23 5.49 -0.10 13.43
C PRO A 23 4.14 -0.40 14.08
N ALA A 24 4.16 -0.66 15.38
CA ALA A 24 2.96 -1.08 16.11
C ALA A 24 1.83 -0.05 16.01
N ASP A 25 2.16 1.24 16.05
CA ASP A 25 1.17 2.32 16.04
C ASP A 25 0.57 2.57 14.64
N MET A 26 1.05 1.87 13.61
CA MET A 26 0.55 2.00 12.24
C MET A 26 -0.20 0.75 11.77
N ILE A 27 -0.20 -0.32 12.55
CA ILE A 27 -0.75 -1.62 12.15
C ILE A 27 -2.23 -1.51 11.75
N ARG A 28 -3.02 -0.78 12.53
CA ARG A 28 -4.46 -0.66 12.25
C ARG A 28 -4.71 -0.04 10.87
N ARG A 29 -3.99 1.03 10.56
CA ARG A 29 -4.13 1.70 9.26
C ARG A 29 -3.59 0.84 8.13
N ILE A 30 -2.44 0.20 8.35
CA ILE A 30 -1.85 -0.70 7.36
C ILE A 30 -2.82 -1.83 7.04
N ARG A 31 -3.42 -2.43 8.05
CA ARG A 31 -4.40 -3.50 7.87
C ARG A 31 -5.57 -3.02 7.01
N ALA A 32 -6.12 -1.86 7.33
CA ALA A 32 -7.25 -1.30 6.59
C ALA A 32 -6.89 -1.08 5.12
N ILE A 33 -5.72 -0.52 4.86
CA ILE A 33 -5.26 -0.26 3.50
C ILE A 33 -5.06 -1.55 2.72
N LEU A 34 -4.37 -2.53 3.32
CA LEU A 34 -4.10 -3.80 2.63
C LEU A 34 -5.40 -4.57 2.36
N THR A 35 -6.33 -4.57 3.31
CA THR A 35 -7.62 -5.24 3.13
C THR A 35 -8.37 -4.64 1.95
N ARG A 36 -8.41 -3.31 1.88
CA ARG A 36 -9.09 -2.63 0.79
C ARG A 36 -8.39 -2.86 -0.55
N LEU A 37 -7.06 -2.79 -0.54
CA LEU A 37 -6.26 -3.00 -1.75
C LEU A 37 -6.42 -4.43 -2.28
N ALA A 38 -6.49 -5.40 -1.38
CA ALA A 38 -6.68 -6.80 -1.77
C ALA A 38 -8.02 -7.04 -2.44
N ALA A 39 -9.05 -6.27 -2.05
CA ALA A 39 -10.39 -6.40 -2.62
C ALA A 39 -10.60 -5.53 -3.85
N ALA A 40 -9.75 -4.51 -4.07
CA ALA A 40 -9.95 -3.53 -5.13
C ALA A 40 -9.74 -4.15 -6.52
N GLU A 41 -10.67 -3.85 -7.42
CA GLU A 41 -10.58 -4.24 -8.82
C GLU A 41 -10.22 -3.05 -9.70
N ARG A 42 -10.40 -1.82 -9.19
CA ARG A 42 -10.06 -0.59 -9.88
C ARG A 42 -9.35 0.35 -8.92
N ILE A 43 -8.44 1.15 -9.47
CA ILE A 43 -7.65 2.06 -8.65
C ILE A 43 -8.52 3.08 -7.90
N GLU A 44 -9.64 3.48 -8.49
CA GLU A 44 -10.55 4.44 -7.86
C GLU A 44 -11.10 3.96 -6.52
N GLU A 45 -11.11 2.66 -6.30
CA GLU A 45 -11.57 2.11 -5.02
C GLU A 45 -10.62 2.44 -3.87
N MET A 46 -9.40 2.88 -4.19
CA MET A 46 -8.44 3.35 -3.18
C MET A 46 -8.54 4.85 -2.93
N ASP A 47 -9.44 5.54 -3.62
CA ASP A 47 -9.61 6.99 -3.47
C ASP A 47 -10.47 7.31 -2.26
N VAL A 48 -9.92 6.98 -1.09
CA VAL A 48 -10.51 7.28 0.21
C VAL A 48 -9.87 8.57 0.71
N HIS A 49 -10.67 9.52 1.19
CA HIS A 49 -10.19 10.84 1.57
C HIS A 49 -8.93 10.79 2.45
N GLU A 50 -8.94 9.96 3.48
CA GLU A 50 -7.83 9.86 4.44
C GLU A 50 -6.57 9.28 3.83
N TYR A 51 -6.68 8.53 2.73
CA TYR A 51 -5.53 7.88 2.09
C TYR A 51 -4.76 8.82 1.18
N LYS A 52 -5.38 9.91 0.73
CA LYS A 52 -4.77 10.87 -0.18
C LYS A 52 -4.10 10.17 -1.37
N LEU A 53 -4.86 9.31 -2.01
CA LEU A 53 -4.37 8.56 -3.17
C LEU A 53 -3.86 9.52 -4.25
N HIS A 54 -2.64 9.28 -4.74
CA HIS A 54 -2.14 10.02 -5.90
C HIS A 54 -1.11 9.21 -6.66
N GLU A 55 -1.01 9.49 -7.93
CA GLU A 55 -0.02 8.86 -8.79
C GLU A 55 1.31 9.59 -8.65
N LEU A 56 2.40 8.82 -8.58
CA LEU A 56 3.74 9.40 -8.49
C LEU A 56 4.22 9.83 -9.87
N LYS A 57 5.15 10.80 -9.88
CA LYS A 57 5.66 11.38 -11.11
C LYS A 57 7.12 11.02 -11.33
N GLY A 58 7.65 11.37 -12.52
CA GLY A 58 9.04 11.16 -12.84
C GLY A 58 9.37 9.70 -13.03
N ALA A 59 10.47 9.26 -12.43
CA ALA A 59 10.96 7.89 -12.58
C ALA A 59 9.99 6.85 -11.99
N ARG A 60 9.06 7.28 -11.16
CA ARG A 60 8.09 6.39 -10.52
C ARG A 60 6.69 6.51 -11.13
N LYS A 61 6.61 7.03 -12.34
CA LYS A 61 5.34 7.10 -13.06
C LYS A 61 4.75 5.71 -13.19
N GLY A 62 3.44 5.61 -12.94
CA GLY A 62 2.75 4.32 -12.92
C GLY A 62 2.63 3.74 -11.51
N PHE A 63 3.35 4.30 -10.56
CA PHE A 63 3.21 3.95 -9.15
C PHE A 63 2.21 4.90 -8.49
N TRP A 64 1.53 4.38 -7.48
CA TRP A 64 0.55 5.11 -6.69
C TRP A 64 0.94 5.09 -5.24
N SER A 65 0.47 6.07 -4.49
CA SER A 65 0.80 6.23 -3.08
C SER A 65 -0.47 6.47 -2.27
N VAL A 66 -0.59 5.78 -1.14
CA VAL A 66 -1.61 6.07 -0.13
C VAL A 66 -0.94 6.33 1.20
N THR A 67 -1.49 7.29 1.95
CA THR A 67 -0.91 7.72 3.22
C THR A 67 -1.27 6.74 4.33
N VAL A 68 -0.26 6.29 5.07
CA VAL A 68 -0.46 5.55 6.31
C VAL A 68 -0.52 6.54 7.47
N ARG A 69 0.57 7.31 7.66
CA ARG A 69 0.66 8.31 8.73
C ARG A 69 1.87 9.20 8.46
N ALA A 70 1.71 10.51 8.60
CA ALA A 70 2.79 11.48 8.34
C ALA A 70 3.42 11.20 6.97
N ASN A 71 4.73 10.95 6.91
CA ASN A 71 5.41 10.66 5.65
C ASN A 71 5.37 9.18 5.26
N TRP A 72 4.83 8.32 6.11
CA TRP A 72 4.77 6.90 5.81
C TRP A 72 3.68 6.59 4.80
N ARG A 73 4.05 5.87 3.76
CA ARG A 73 3.17 5.58 2.61
C ARG A 73 3.21 4.10 2.29
N ILE A 74 2.09 3.61 1.76
CA ILE A 74 2.08 2.35 1.02
C ILE A 74 2.08 2.75 -0.44
N THR A 75 3.05 2.25 -1.19
CA THR A 75 3.20 2.54 -2.61
C THR A 75 3.08 1.25 -3.40
N PHE A 76 2.58 1.35 -4.62
CA PHE A 76 2.38 0.17 -5.45
C PHE A 76 2.21 0.61 -6.91
N ARG A 77 2.54 -0.31 -7.81
CA ARG A 77 2.25 -0.16 -9.22
C ARG A 77 0.87 -0.76 -9.46
N TRP A 78 0.07 -0.13 -10.29
CA TRP A 78 -1.27 -0.65 -10.60
C TRP A 78 -1.34 -1.07 -12.05
N GLU A 79 -1.72 -2.34 -12.29
CA GLU A 79 -1.71 -2.90 -13.64
C GLU A 79 -2.76 -4.00 -13.72
N ASP A 80 -3.70 -3.85 -14.64
CA ASP A 80 -4.74 -4.85 -14.93
C ASP A 80 -5.50 -5.33 -13.70
N GLY A 81 -5.82 -4.40 -12.80
CA GLY A 81 -6.57 -4.72 -11.58
C GLY A 81 -5.72 -5.26 -10.44
N PHE A 82 -4.39 -5.25 -10.59
CA PHE A 82 -3.48 -5.74 -9.57
C PHE A 82 -2.55 -4.66 -9.05
N ALA A 83 -2.38 -4.65 -7.73
CA ALA A 83 -1.34 -3.85 -7.08
C ALA A 83 -0.06 -4.68 -7.06
N LEU A 84 1.00 -4.16 -7.67
CA LEU A 84 2.28 -4.86 -7.80
C LEU A 84 3.35 -4.10 -7.04
N ASP A 85 4.36 -4.84 -6.55
CA ASP A 85 5.48 -4.26 -5.82
C ASP A 85 5.02 -3.43 -4.63
N VAL A 86 4.04 -3.93 -3.89
CA VAL A 86 3.47 -3.21 -2.74
C VAL A 86 4.56 -3.01 -1.70
N ASN A 87 4.81 -1.75 -1.36
CA ASN A 87 5.91 -1.35 -0.49
C ASN A 87 5.41 -0.44 0.63
N PHE A 88 6.19 -0.35 1.69
CA PHE A 88 5.92 0.54 2.82
C PHE A 88 7.17 1.38 2.99
N GLU A 89 7.06 2.68 2.84
CA GLU A 89 8.22 3.56 2.82
C GLU A 89 7.96 4.91 3.49
N ASP A 90 9.03 5.49 3.99
CA ASP A 90 9.03 6.84 4.54
C ASP A 90 9.30 7.79 3.37
N TYR A 91 8.26 8.42 2.86
CA TYR A 91 8.29 9.21 1.63
C TYR A 91 8.41 10.70 1.95
N HIS A 92 9.50 11.31 1.54
CA HIS A 92 9.75 12.73 1.73
C HIS A 92 9.58 13.50 0.43
#